data_ada7b67d41c547f2b07f7841c9c6f931
#
_entry.id   ada7b67d41c547f2b07f7841c9c6f931
#
_cell.length_a   1.000
_cell.length_b   1.000
_cell.length_c   1.000
_cell.angle_alpha   90.00
_cell.angle_beta   90.00
_cell.angle_gamma   90.00
#
_symmetry.space_group_name_H-M   'P 1'
#
loop_
_entity.id
_entity.type
_entity.pdbx_description
1 polymer ?
#
loop_
_entity_poly.entity_id
_entity_poly.type
_entity_poly.pdbx_seq_one_letter_code
_entity_poly.pdbx_strand_id
1 'polypeptide(L)'
;EPGGAAVVPHPFQRTRHGVRRRVLDETVVDAVEVYNSMVFTGYRNRRARRYAASYGYGAVAGSDAHYLPNVGRAYTEVAVDAPSPADVTVKQIVEALSNGDTSVVGRRTPVLKSTVQYGKGALRKALYEFTSRAPLVPSVPRSIADYRTDR
;
A
#
# COMPACT_ATOMS: atom_id res chain seq x y z
N GLU A 1 -25.89 2.37 -2.55
CA GLU A 1 -24.57 1.78 -2.18
C GLU A 1 -23.54 2.90 -2.14
N PRO A 2 -22.65 2.93 -1.15
CA PRO A 2 -21.54 3.85 -1.17
C PRO A 2 -20.63 3.50 -2.36
N GLY A 3 -20.58 4.36 -3.36
CA GLY A 3 -19.74 4.19 -4.54
C GLY A 3 -18.26 4.32 -4.15
N GLY A 4 -17.49 3.24 -4.33
CA GLY A 4 -16.06 3.22 -4.07
C GLY A 4 -15.41 2.03 -4.75
N ALA A 5 -14.08 2.01 -4.84
CA ALA A 5 -13.30 0.89 -5.36
C ALA A 5 -12.51 0.21 -4.24
N ALA A 6 -12.54 -1.11 -4.21
CA ALA A 6 -11.76 -1.92 -3.29
C ALA A 6 -10.39 -2.24 -3.90
N VAL A 7 -9.32 -1.73 -3.30
CA VAL A 7 -7.95 -1.95 -3.77
C VAL A 7 -7.15 -2.73 -2.75
N VAL A 8 -6.51 -3.82 -3.17
CA VAL A 8 -5.64 -4.62 -2.28
C VAL A 8 -4.20 -4.12 -2.35
N PRO A 9 -3.67 -3.53 -1.25
CA PRO A 9 -2.31 -3.06 -1.18
C PRO A 9 -1.33 -4.23 -0.98
N HIS A 10 -0.12 -4.13 -1.53
CA HIS A 10 1.04 -5.03 -1.37
C HIS A 10 0.67 -6.49 -1.08
N PRO A 11 -0.09 -7.18 -1.97
CA PRO A 11 -0.50 -8.57 -1.75
C PRO A 11 0.71 -9.50 -1.61
N PHE A 12 0.50 -10.62 -0.93
CA PHE A 12 1.52 -11.66 -0.70
C PHE A 12 2.71 -11.25 0.19
N GLN A 13 2.67 -10.07 0.82
CA GLN A 13 3.71 -9.60 1.73
C GLN A 13 3.42 -10.01 3.18
N ARG A 14 3.81 -11.24 3.56
CA ARG A 14 3.52 -11.82 4.89
C ARG A 14 4.01 -10.96 6.06
N THR A 15 5.14 -10.27 5.89
CA THR A 15 5.77 -9.41 6.93
C THR A 15 5.07 -8.07 7.13
N ARG A 16 4.14 -7.72 6.25
CA ARG A 16 3.44 -6.42 6.23
C ARG A 16 1.92 -6.57 6.22
N HIS A 17 1.42 -7.65 6.79
CA HIS A 17 -0.01 -7.95 6.79
C HIS A 17 -0.66 -8.01 5.39
N GLY A 18 0.15 -8.24 4.34
CA GLY A 18 -0.33 -8.38 2.98
C GLY A 18 -1.29 -9.57 2.85
N VAL A 19 -2.36 -9.36 2.10
CA VAL A 19 -3.40 -10.36 1.87
C VAL A 19 -2.80 -11.63 1.24
N ARG A 20 -3.14 -12.78 1.80
CA ARG A 20 -2.73 -14.09 1.28
C ARG A 20 -3.58 -14.46 0.07
N ARG A 21 -3.02 -15.26 -0.85
CA ARG A 21 -3.71 -15.69 -2.05
C ARG A 21 -5.10 -16.29 -1.76
N ARG A 22 -5.21 -17.20 -0.79
CA ARG A 22 -6.49 -17.81 -0.42
C ARG A 22 -7.57 -16.78 -0.07
N VAL A 23 -7.21 -15.78 0.72
CA VAL A 23 -8.16 -14.71 1.11
C VAL A 23 -8.52 -13.85 -0.10
N LEU A 24 -7.53 -13.54 -0.95
CA LEU A 24 -7.74 -12.73 -2.15
C LEU A 24 -8.60 -13.49 -3.19
N ASP A 25 -8.46 -14.80 -3.31
CA ASP A 25 -9.28 -15.65 -4.19
C ASP A 25 -10.77 -15.71 -3.71
N GLU A 26 -11.03 -15.44 -2.42
CA GLU A 26 -12.36 -15.42 -1.79
C GLU A 26 -12.96 -14.00 -1.68
N THR A 27 -12.22 -12.95 -2.12
CA THR A 27 -12.61 -11.54 -1.93
C THR A 27 -12.83 -10.87 -3.28
N VAL A 28 -13.96 -10.18 -3.43
CA VAL A 28 -14.20 -9.34 -4.60
C VAL A 28 -13.46 -8.02 -4.43
N VAL A 29 -12.60 -7.69 -5.39
CA VAL A 29 -11.81 -6.45 -5.42
C VAL A 29 -11.81 -5.85 -6.83
N ASP A 30 -11.65 -4.55 -6.93
CA ASP A 30 -11.59 -3.84 -8.20
C ASP A 30 -10.17 -3.77 -8.76
N ALA A 31 -9.19 -3.59 -7.88
CA ALA A 31 -7.80 -3.48 -8.29
C ALA A 31 -6.82 -4.10 -7.29
N VAL A 32 -5.63 -4.41 -7.77
CA VAL A 32 -4.54 -4.99 -6.99
C VAL A 32 -3.27 -4.17 -7.16
N GLU A 33 -2.57 -3.87 -6.06
CA GLU A 33 -1.27 -3.21 -6.13
C GLU A 33 -0.21 -4.16 -6.69
N VAL A 34 0.10 -3.96 -7.96
CA VAL A 34 1.07 -4.78 -8.71
C VAL A 34 2.49 -4.25 -8.64
N TYR A 35 2.64 -3.02 -8.17
CA TYR A 35 3.94 -2.41 -7.95
C TYR A 35 3.96 -1.58 -6.66
N ASN A 36 4.76 -2.02 -5.72
CA ASN A 36 5.06 -1.30 -4.48
C ASN A 36 6.57 -0.98 -4.46
N SER A 37 6.93 0.31 -4.33
CA SER A 37 8.32 0.76 -4.44
C SER A 37 9.21 0.30 -3.28
N MET A 38 8.61 -0.10 -2.16
CA MET A 38 9.30 -0.57 -0.95
C MET A 38 9.63 -2.07 -0.99
N VAL A 39 9.19 -2.80 -2.01
CA VAL A 39 9.47 -4.25 -2.15
C VAL A 39 10.92 -4.49 -2.55
N PHE A 40 11.68 -5.16 -1.68
CA PHE A 40 13.12 -5.38 -1.85
C PHE A 40 13.50 -6.14 -3.13
N THR A 41 12.84 -7.26 -3.42
CA THR A 41 13.30 -8.19 -4.45
C THR A 41 12.57 -8.07 -5.79
N GLY A 42 11.51 -7.31 -5.86
CA GLY A 42 10.63 -7.25 -7.04
C GLY A 42 9.84 -8.54 -7.32
N TYR A 43 10.18 -9.66 -6.67
CA TYR A 43 9.48 -10.93 -6.84
C TYR A 43 7.99 -10.82 -6.50
N ARG A 44 7.67 -10.15 -5.39
CA ARG A 44 6.28 -9.98 -4.94
C ARG A 44 5.50 -9.07 -5.89
N ASN A 45 6.11 -8.00 -6.41
CA ASN A 45 5.51 -7.16 -7.45
C ASN A 45 5.21 -7.99 -8.72
N ARG A 46 6.17 -8.84 -9.15
CA ARG A 46 5.96 -9.72 -10.30
C ARG A 46 4.84 -10.73 -10.06
N ARG A 47 4.76 -11.29 -8.85
CA ARG A 47 3.70 -12.21 -8.46
C ARG A 47 2.34 -11.51 -8.45
N ALA A 48 2.25 -10.32 -7.86
CA ALA A 48 1.03 -9.52 -7.82
C ALA A 48 0.54 -9.16 -9.24
N ARG A 49 1.47 -8.76 -10.12
CA ARG A 49 1.16 -8.47 -11.52
C ARG A 49 0.60 -9.68 -12.27
N ARG A 50 1.21 -10.85 -12.10
CA ARG A 50 0.69 -12.09 -12.72
C ARG A 50 -0.70 -12.44 -12.18
N TYR A 51 -0.90 -12.26 -10.88
CA TYR A 51 -2.18 -12.51 -10.26
C TYR A 51 -3.27 -11.57 -10.81
N ALA A 52 -3.04 -10.27 -10.79
CA ALA A 52 -3.99 -9.29 -11.33
C ALA A 52 -4.34 -9.59 -12.79
N ALA A 53 -3.33 -9.86 -13.63
CA ALA A 53 -3.55 -10.21 -15.04
C ALA A 53 -4.34 -11.52 -15.22
N SER A 54 -4.15 -12.52 -14.35
CA SER A 54 -4.87 -13.81 -14.45
C SER A 54 -6.35 -13.72 -14.08
N TYR A 55 -6.73 -12.71 -13.31
CA TYR A 55 -8.11 -12.52 -12.82
C TYR A 55 -8.78 -11.27 -13.41
N GLY A 56 -8.11 -10.52 -14.29
CA GLY A 56 -8.65 -9.31 -14.91
C GLY A 56 -8.81 -8.13 -13.96
N TYR A 57 -8.09 -8.10 -12.82
CA TYR A 57 -8.15 -6.99 -11.90
C TYR A 57 -7.38 -5.77 -12.40
N GLY A 58 -7.89 -4.58 -12.10
CA GLY A 58 -7.17 -3.32 -12.31
C GLY A 58 -5.79 -3.34 -11.64
N ALA A 59 -4.77 -2.78 -12.32
CA ALA A 59 -3.40 -2.75 -11.83
C ALA A 59 -3.08 -1.38 -11.25
N VAL A 60 -2.69 -1.31 -9.96
CA VAL A 60 -2.30 -0.06 -9.33
C VAL A 60 -0.88 -0.12 -8.75
N ALA A 61 -0.32 1.03 -8.46
CA ALA A 61 1.00 1.17 -7.83
C ALA A 61 0.96 2.12 -6.65
N GLY A 62 1.82 1.87 -5.68
CA GLY A 62 2.00 2.72 -4.52
C GLY A 62 3.46 2.86 -4.10
N SER A 63 3.82 4.04 -3.62
CA SER A 63 5.14 4.28 -3.04
C SER A 63 5.32 3.63 -1.68
N ASP A 64 4.23 3.39 -0.96
CA ASP A 64 4.23 2.88 0.42
C ASP A 64 5.15 3.72 1.33
N ALA A 65 5.12 5.03 1.09
CA ALA A 65 6.05 5.98 1.68
C ALA A 65 5.70 6.25 3.15
N HIS A 66 6.65 6.01 4.04
CA HIS A 66 6.61 6.42 5.45
C HIS A 66 7.61 7.55 5.73
N TYR A 67 8.22 8.09 4.68
CA TYR A 67 9.19 9.16 4.71
C TYR A 67 9.00 10.03 3.47
N LEU A 68 8.92 11.34 3.65
CA LEU A 68 8.52 12.30 2.62
C LEU A 68 9.28 12.15 1.28
N PRO A 69 10.61 11.99 1.24
CA PRO A 69 11.34 11.78 -0.01
C PRO A 69 11.01 10.49 -0.78
N ASN A 70 10.20 9.61 -0.21
CA ASN A 70 9.74 8.39 -0.88
C ASN A 70 8.34 8.54 -1.49
N VAL A 71 7.61 9.61 -1.17
CA VAL A 71 6.32 9.93 -1.78
C VAL A 71 6.48 10.11 -3.29
N GLY A 72 5.57 9.55 -4.08
CA GLY A 72 5.62 9.63 -5.54
C GLY A 72 6.67 8.72 -6.22
N ARG A 73 7.37 7.84 -5.47
CA ARG A 73 8.30 6.87 -6.09
C ARG A 73 7.59 5.79 -6.90
N ALA A 74 6.34 5.54 -6.60
CA ALA A 74 5.43 4.80 -7.44
C ALA A 74 4.03 5.39 -7.26
N TYR A 75 3.27 5.40 -8.35
CA TYR A 75 1.92 5.93 -8.43
C TYR A 75 1.15 5.28 -9.57
N THR A 76 -0.15 5.44 -9.54
CA THR A 76 -1.05 5.00 -10.58
C THR A 76 -1.49 6.21 -11.41
N GLU A 77 -1.39 6.11 -12.71
CA GLU A 77 -2.08 7.01 -13.63
C GLU A 77 -3.42 6.38 -13.96
N VAL A 78 -4.48 7.15 -13.88
CA VAL A 78 -5.84 6.71 -14.17
C VAL A 78 -6.32 7.42 -15.43
N ALA A 79 -6.66 6.64 -16.45
CA ALA A 79 -7.19 7.19 -17.68
C ALA A 79 -8.68 7.49 -17.53
N VAL A 80 -9.03 8.77 -17.62
CA VAL A 80 -10.42 9.25 -17.56
C VAL A 80 -10.67 10.23 -18.71
N ASP A 81 -11.86 10.17 -19.27
CA ASP A 81 -12.28 11.14 -20.27
C ASP A 81 -12.93 12.34 -19.58
N ALA A 82 -12.15 13.42 -19.42
CA ALA A 82 -12.59 14.67 -18.83
C ALA A 82 -11.86 15.84 -19.49
N PRO A 83 -12.54 17.01 -19.69
CA PRO A 83 -11.94 18.20 -20.30
C PRO A 83 -10.73 18.75 -19.53
N SER A 84 -10.73 18.62 -18.21
CA SER A 84 -9.62 18.98 -17.34
C SER A 84 -9.57 18.11 -16.08
N PRO A 85 -8.45 18.08 -15.34
CA PRO A 85 -8.39 17.36 -14.07
C PRO A 85 -9.40 17.81 -13.02
N ALA A 86 -9.87 19.04 -13.09
CA ALA A 86 -10.88 19.58 -12.17
C ALA A 86 -12.30 19.04 -12.45
N ASP A 87 -12.53 18.53 -13.66
CA ASP A 87 -13.83 17.99 -14.09
C ASP A 87 -13.94 16.49 -13.86
N VAL A 88 -12.87 15.85 -13.38
CA VAL A 88 -12.86 14.41 -13.06
C VAL A 88 -13.75 14.11 -11.88
N THR A 89 -14.70 13.21 -12.06
CA THR A 89 -15.61 12.75 -11.02
C THR A 89 -15.09 11.50 -10.30
N VAL A 90 -15.52 11.31 -9.05
CA VAL A 90 -15.22 10.09 -8.29
C VAL A 90 -15.70 8.83 -9.03
N LYS A 91 -16.87 8.91 -9.68
CA LYS A 91 -17.44 7.81 -10.46
C LYS A 91 -16.51 7.38 -11.59
N GLN A 92 -15.98 8.33 -12.37
CA GLN A 92 -15.03 8.03 -13.45
C GLN A 92 -13.75 7.35 -12.93
N ILE A 93 -13.24 7.80 -11.78
CA ILE A 93 -12.04 7.17 -11.17
C ILE A 93 -12.36 5.72 -10.75
N VAL A 94 -13.50 5.49 -10.08
CA VAL A 94 -13.92 4.15 -9.66
C VAL A 94 -14.11 3.22 -10.84
N GLU A 95 -14.80 3.68 -11.89
CA GLU A 95 -15.00 2.92 -13.13
C GLU A 95 -13.67 2.58 -13.81
N ALA A 96 -12.76 3.55 -13.93
CA ALA A 96 -11.44 3.33 -14.53
C ALA A 96 -10.60 2.33 -13.71
N LEU A 97 -10.66 2.36 -12.39
CA LEU A 97 -9.99 1.38 -11.54
C LEU A 97 -10.56 -0.03 -11.73
N SER A 98 -11.88 -0.17 -11.78
CA SER A 98 -12.56 -1.46 -11.95
C SER A 98 -12.37 -2.02 -13.36
N ASN A 99 -12.33 -1.17 -14.38
CA ASN A 99 -12.07 -1.57 -15.78
C ASN A 99 -10.60 -1.87 -16.05
N GLY A 100 -9.68 -1.43 -15.18
CA GLY A 100 -8.25 -1.55 -15.41
C GLY A 100 -7.67 -0.48 -16.34
N ASP A 101 -8.38 0.65 -16.54
CA ASP A 101 -7.92 1.81 -17.31
C ASP A 101 -6.87 2.60 -16.53
N THR A 102 -5.82 1.87 -16.15
CA THR A 102 -4.75 2.35 -15.28
C THR A 102 -3.38 2.01 -15.84
N SER A 103 -2.41 2.88 -15.61
CA SER A 103 -1.00 2.58 -15.83
C SER A 103 -0.17 2.72 -14.54
N VAL A 104 0.83 1.85 -14.44
CA VAL A 104 1.68 1.72 -13.26
C VAL A 104 3.01 2.37 -13.54
N VAL A 105 3.30 3.45 -12.83
CA VAL A 105 4.58 4.15 -12.90
C VAL A 105 5.31 3.98 -11.59
N GLY A 106 6.61 3.62 -11.64
CA GLY A 106 7.35 3.51 -10.40
C GLY A 106 8.81 3.16 -10.55
N ARG A 107 9.56 3.61 -9.55
CA ARG A 107 10.97 3.27 -9.33
C ARG A 107 11.17 2.72 -7.93
N ARG A 108 12.03 1.72 -7.80
CA ARG A 108 12.31 1.10 -6.50
C ARG A 108 12.89 2.11 -5.52
N THR A 109 12.45 2.03 -4.27
CA THR A 109 13.13 2.70 -3.17
C THR A 109 14.50 2.04 -2.94
N PRO A 110 15.60 2.81 -2.80
CA PRO A 110 16.91 2.25 -2.53
C PRO A 110 16.90 1.32 -1.31
N VAL A 111 17.54 0.17 -1.42
CA VAL A 111 17.53 -0.90 -0.39
C VAL A 111 17.93 -0.36 0.98
N LEU A 112 19.00 0.45 1.04
CA LEU A 112 19.46 1.05 2.30
C LEU A 112 18.38 1.89 2.99
N LYS A 113 17.64 2.72 2.23
CA LYS A 113 16.54 3.55 2.78
C LYS A 113 15.39 2.68 3.29
N SER A 114 15.06 1.62 2.55
CA SER A 114 14.04 0.67 2.95
C SER A 114 14.45 -0.07 4.23
N THR A 115 15.71 -0.53 4.32
CA THR A 115 16.24 -1.23 5.50
C THR A 115 16.20 -0.36 6.75
N VAL A 116 16.61 0.90 6.66
CA VAL A 116 16.55 1.85 7.77
C VAL A 116 15.10 2.05 8.24
N GLN A 117 14.17 2.18 7.31
CA GLN A 117 12.75 2.36 7.64
C GLN A 117 12.17 1.11 8.32
N TYR A 118 12.43 -0.08 7.79
CA TYR A 118 11.99 -1.33 8.41
C TYR A 118 12.64 -1.55 9.78
N GLY A 119 13.94 -1.24 9.92
CA GLY A 119 14.67 -1.32 11.17
C GLY A 119 14.07 -0.42 12.25
N LYS A 120 13.76 0.84 11.92
CA LYS A 120 13.09 1.76 12.85
C LYS A 120 11.70 1.26 13.26
N GLY A 121 10.92 0.73 12.33
CA GLY A 121 9.60 0.15 12.63
C GLY A 121 9.68 -1.08 13.52
N ALA A 122 10.62 -1.99 13.24
CA ALA A 122 10.86 -3.19 14.05
C ALA A 122 11.34 -2.85 15.47
N LEU A 123 12.29 -1.91 15.60
CA LEU A 123 12.78 -1.42 16.89
C LEU A 123 11.65 -0.79 17.70
N ARG A 124 10.85 0.08 17.10
CA ARG A 124 9.71 0.71 17.77
C ARG A 124 8.70 -0.32 18.27
N LYS A 125 8.38 -1.32 17.46
CA LYS A 125 7.51 -2.42 17.84
C LYS A 125 8.09 -3.21 19.02
N ALA A 126 9.37 -3.55 18.98
CA ALA A 126 10.05 -4.26 20.05
C ALA A 126 10.06 -3.44 21.36
N LEU A 127 10.32 -2.14 21.27
CA LEU A 127 10.26 -1.23 22.43
C LEU A 127 8.84 -1.14 22.99
N TYR A 128 7.82 -1.03 22.15
CA TYR A 128 6.43 -1.05 22.59
C TYR A 128 6.07 -2.36 23.32
N GLU A 129 6.39 -3.50 22.74
CA GLU A 129 6.14 -4.82 23.36
C GLU A 129 6.86 -4.99 24.70
N PHE A 130 8.07 -4.45 24.82
CA PHE A 130 8.83 -4.47 26.06
C PHE A 130 8.23 -3.54 27.10
N THR A 131 8.00 -2.26 26.76
CA THR A 131 7.53 -1.24 27.73
C THR A 131 6.08 -1.46 28.14
N SER A 132 5.24 -2.00 27.25
CA SER A 132 3.83 -2.31 27.59
C SER A 132 3.68 -3.45 28.61
N ARG A 133 4.72 -4.27 28.80
CA ARG A 133 4.76 -5.37 29.78
C ARG A 133 5.50 -5.01 31.07
N ALA A 134 6.16 -3.86 31.11
CA ALA A 134 6.96 -3.42 32.27
C ALA A 134 6.15 -2.44 33.14
N PRO A 135 5.72 -2.81 34.36
CA PRO A 135 4.73 -2.05 35.13
C PRO A 135 5.20 -0.68 35.62
N LEU A 136 6.48 -0.35 35.50
CA LEU A 136 7.08 0.90 35.98
C LEU A 136 7.75 1.73 34.87
N VAL A 137 7.63 1.32 33.59
CA VAL A 137 8.25 2.02 32.48
C VAL A 137 7.17 2.71 31.66
N PRO A 138 7.29 4.02 31.36
CA PRO A 138 6.36 4.68 30.44
C PRO A 138 6.29 3.95 29.09
N SER A 139 5.09 3.62 28.63
CA SER A 139 4.91 2.92 27.36
C SER A 139 5.33 3.78 26.17
N VAL A 140 6.13 3.23 25.27
CA VAL A 140 6.44 3.87 24.00
C VAL A 140 5.26 3.68 23.06
N PRO A 141 4.68 4.74 22.45
CA PRO A 141 3.55 4.60 21.56
C PRO A 141 3.86 3.70 20.37
N ARG A 142 2.90 2.83 19.99
CA ARG A 142 3.05 1.89 18.89
C ARG A 142 3.14 2.59 17.54
N SER A 143 2.44 3.71 17.41
CA SER A 143 2.42 4.52 16.19
C SER A 143 2.46 6.01 16.49
N ILE A 144 2.73 6.82 15.46
CA ILE A 144 2.68 8.30 15.57
C ILE A 144 1.23 8.77 15.80
N ALA A 145 0.24 8.00 15.38
CA ALA A 145 -1.18 8.32 15.60
C ALA A 145 -1.55 8.28 17.08
N ASP A 146 -0.92 7.42 17.87
CA ASP A 146 -1.18 7.27 19.29
C ASP A 146 -0.81 8.53 20.09
N TYR A 147 0.10 9.37 19.56
CA TYR A 147 0.44 10.67 20.17
C TYR A 147 -0.66 11.75 20.03
N ARG A 148 -1.65 11.56 19.18
CA ARG A 148 -2.71 12.57 18.93
C ARG A 148 -3.94 12.40 19.80
N THR A 149 -4.09 11.28 20.49
CA THR A 149 -5.27 10.98 21.31
C THR A 149 -5.15 11.43 22.77
N ASP A 150 -3.95 11.82 23.21
CA ASP A 150 -3.69 12.23 24.59
C ASP A 150 -3.62 13.77 24.79
N ARG A 151 -4.29 14.56 23.92
CA ARG A 151 -4.41 16.02 24.08
C ARG A 151 -5.84 16.49 24.01
#